data_61e582eb15415a28a9fa3b7cb1fa83e8
#
_entry.id   61e582eb15415a28a9fa3b7cb1fa83e8
#
_cell.length_a   1.000
_cell.length_b   1.000
_cell.length_c   1.000
_cell.angle_alpha   90.00
_cell.angle_beta   90.00
_cell.angle_gamma   90.00
#
_symmetry.space_group_name_H-M   'P 1'
#
loop_
_entity.id
_entity.type
_entity.pdbx_description
1 polymer ?
#
loop_
_entity_poly.entity_id
_entity_poly.type
_entity_poly.pdbx_seq_one_letter_code
_entity_poly.pdbx_strand_id
1 'polypeptide(L)'
;KRGIGHIYRALEIADEFYVKPDIYYDINQTNPKVFGKTTHNLIPVNGIAELFEKCKKNNYTIFINDILTTTIDYMIGLRTVLPNAKIINFEDDGEGIIKADLVFNALFHETEFSQVYAGEKYYISGKTFMFYEPIEIKDSVKRVFISFGGADPQNYSDRILNMIIKPEYKNYHFIVVLG
;
A
#
# COMPACT_ATOMS: atom_id res chain seq x y z
N LYS A 1 5.21 -13.24 0.16
CA LYS A 1 3.90 -12.54 0.28
C LYS A 1 4.18 -11.07 0.52
N ARG A 2 3.58 -10.19 -0.27
CA ARG A 2 3.63 -8.74 -0.03
C ARG A 2 2.71 -8.39 1.16
N GLY A 3 3.04 -7.32 1.90
CA GLY A 3 2.21 -6.85 3.01
C GLY A 3 0.84 -6.35 2.54
N ILE A 4 -0.13 -6.26 3.47
CA ILE A 4 -1.50 -5.82 3.20
C ILE A 4 -1.66 -4.29 3.12
N GLY A 5 -0.57 -3.53 3.30
CA GLY A 5 -0.59 -2.06 3.28
C GLY A 5 -1.15 -1.46 2.00
N HIS A 6 -0.83 -2.04 0.84
CA HIS A 6 -1.40 -1.61 -0.45
C HIS A 6 -2.92 -1.68 -0.48
N ILE A 7 -3.50 -2.73 0.13
CA ILE A 7 -4.94 -2.93 0.14
C ILE A 7 -5.62 -1.87 1.00
N TYR A 8 -5.10 -1.61 2.19
CA TYR A 8 -5.63 -0.55 3.06
C TYR A 8 -5.54 0.81 2.39
N ARG A 9 -4.40 1.16 1.80
CA ARG A 9 -4.25 2.43 1.08
C ARG A 9 -5.23 2.54 -0.09
N ALA A 10 -5.38 1.48 -0.89
CA ALA A 10 -6.32 1.47 -2.00
C ALA A 10 -7.77 1.69 -1.54
N LEU A 11 -8.17 1.09 -0.41
CA LEU A 11 -9.51 1.28 0.16
C LEU A 11 -9.70 2.70 0.69
N GLU A 12 -8.72 3.24 1.44
CA GLU A 12 -8.76 4.62 1.95
C GLU A 12 -8.86 5.64 0.80
N ILE A 13 -8.08 5.45 -0.27
CA ILE A 13 -8.17 6.30 -1.47
C ILE A 13 -9.55 6.15 -2.13
N ALA A 14 -10.04 4.93 -2.27
CA ALA A 14 -11.32 4.66 -2.92
C ALA A 14 -12.49 5.29 -2.18
N ASP A 15 -12.42 5.37 -0.86
CA ASP A 15 -13.45 6.00 -0.02
C ASP A 15 -13.53 7.52 -0.18
N GLU A 16 -12.49 8.17 -0.72
CA GLU A 16 -12.48 9.62 -1.00
C GLU A 16 -13.19 10.00 -2.29
N PHE A 17 -13.46 9.04 -3.17
CA PHE A 17 -14.13 9.33 -4.43
C PHE A 17 -15.67 9.37 -4.25
N TYR A 18 -16.31 10.41 -4.78
CA TYR A 18 -17.76 10.52 -4.79
C TYR A 18 -18.42 9.39 -5.61
N VAL A 19 -17.83 9.08 -6.79
CA VAL A 19 -18.19 7.90 -7.58
C VAL A 19 -17.27 6.77 -7.17
N LYS A 20 -17.83 5.69 -6.64
CA LYS A 20 -17.04 4.54 -6.17
C LYS A 20 -16.23 3.94 -7.31
N PRO A 21 -14.90 3.84 -7.16
CA PRO A 21 -14.06 3.25 -8.18
C PRO A 21 -14.16 1.72 -8.18
N ASP A 22 -13.81 1.13 -9.32
CA ASP A 22 -13.52 -0.29 -9.43
C ASP A 22 -12.12 -0.59 -8.87
N ILE A 23 -11.99 -1.64 -8.07
CA ILE A 23 -10.72 -2.08 -7.50
C ILE A 23 -10.31 -3.39 -8.16
N TYR A 24 -9.28 -3.34 -9.01
CA TYR A 24 -8.69 -4.51 -9.63
C TYR A 24 -7.64 -5.14 -8.71
N TYR A 25 -7.66 -6.46 -8.59
CA TYR A 25 -6.65 -7.19 -7.83
C TYR A 25 -6.27 -8.51 -8.51
N ASP A 26 -4.99 -8.87 -8.43
CA ASP A 26 -4.48 -10.12 -8.97
C ASP A 26 -4.81 -11.28 -8.01
N ILE A 27 -5.60 -12.25 -8.48
CA ILE A 27 -6.03 -13.43 -7.70
C ILE A 27 -4.87 -14.33 -7.30
N ASN A 28 -3.75 -14.27 -8.03
CA ASN A 28 -2.57 -15.09 -7.74
C ASN A 28 -1.74 -14.50 -6.58
N GLN A 29 -1.91 -13.20 -6.31
CA GLN A 29 -1.13 -12.48 -5.30
C GLN A 29 -1.96 -12.10 -4.07
N THR A 30 -3.27 -11.90 -4.24
CA THR A 30 -4.13 -11.33 -3.23
C THR A 30 -5.31 -12.25 -2.92
N ASN A 31 -5.42 -12.67 -1.65
CA ASN A 31 -6.62 -13.35 -1.17
C ASN A 31 -7.74 -12.31 -0.95
N PRO A 32 -8.92 -12.44 -1.58
CA PRO A 32 -9.99 -11.46 -1.46
C PRO A 32 -10.50 -11.24 -0.03
N LYS A 33 -10.30 -12.18 0.88
CA LYS A 33 -10.66 -12.02 2.30
C LYS A 33 -9.94 -10.86 2.99
N VAL A 34 -8.79 -10.42 2.48
CA VAL A 34 -8.02 -9.32 3.06
C VAL A 34 -8.68 -7.95 2.87
N PHE A 35 -9.61 -7.81 1.91
CA PHE A 35 -10.40 -6.59 1.74
C PHE A 35 -11.47 -6.40 2.82
N GLY A 36 -11.74 -7.43 3.63
CA GLY A 36 -12.75 -7.36 4.67
C GLY A 36 -14.15 -7.10 4.10
N LYS A 37 -14.94 -6.33 4.86
CA LYS A 37 -16.26 -5.86 4.42
C LYS A 37 -16.09 -4.52 3.71
N THR A 38 -16.15 -4.52 2.40
CA THR A 38 -16.12 -3.30 1.59
C THR A 38 -17.36 -3.20 0.71
N THR A 39 -17.74 -1.98 0.36
CA THR A 39 -18.83 -1.69 -0.59
C THR A 39 -18.32 -1.35 -1.98
N HIS A 40 -16.99 -1.35 -2.17
CA HIS A 40 -16.38 -1.14 -3.48
C HIS A 40 -16.53 -2.37 -4.38
N ASN A 41 -16.54 -2.15 -5.69
CA ASN A 41 -16.57 -3.21 -6.68
C ASN A 41 -15.18 -3.83 -6.80
N LEU A 42 -15.02 -5.05 -6.30
CA LEU A 42 -13.76 -5.79 -6.36
C LEU A 42 -13.73 -6.65 -7.63
N ILE A 43 -12.79 -6.38 -8.53
CA ILE A 43 -12.67 -7.06 -9.82
C ILE A 43 -11.41 -7.91 -9.84
N PRO A 44 -11.56 -9.24 -9.76
CA PRO A 44 -10.43 -10.15 -9.87
C PRO A 44 -9.86 -10.17 -11.28
N VAL A 45 -8.54 -10.23 -11.38
CA VAL A 45 -7.83 -10.46 -12.64
C VAL A 45 -6.76 -11.53 -12.48
N ASN A 46 -6.51 -12.29 -13.54
CA ASN A 46 -5.45 -13.26 -13.60
C ASN A 46 -4.28 -12.69 -14.42
N GLY A 47 -3.57 -11.72 -13.81
CA GLY A 47 -2.43 -11.06 -14.42
C GLY A 47 -2.77 -9.86 -15.32
N ILE A 48 -1.70 -9.29 -15.90
CA ILE A 48 -1.74 -7.99 -16.60
C ILE A 48 -2.58 -8.03 -17.88
N ALA A 49 -2.54 -9.14 -18.62
CA ALA A 49 -3.28 -9.24 -19.88
C ALA A 49 -4.79 -9.14 -19.65
N GLU A 50 -5.32 -9.84 -18.65
CA GLU A 50 -6.74 -9.74 -18.31
C GLU A 50 -7.10 -8.36 -17.75
N LEU A 51 -6.22 -7.72 -16.96
CA LEU A 51 -6.40 -6.34 -16.52
C LEU A 51 -6.60 -5.42 -17.72
N PHE A 52 -5.74 -5.47 -18.71
CA PHE A 52 -5.82 -4.62 -19.89
C PHE A 52 -7.08 -4.85 -20.69
N GLU A 53 -7.49 -6.10 -20.88
CA GLU A 53 -8.75 -6.44 -21.56
C GLU A 53 -9.98 -5.90 -20.82
N LYS A 54 -9.99 -5.96 -19.51
CA LYS A 54 -11.07 -5.38 -18.71
C LYS A 54 -11.05 -3.85 -18.74
N CYS A 55 -9.89 -3.23 -18.62
CA CYS A 55 -9.73 -1.77 -18.70
C CYS A 55 -10.18 -1.23 -20.06
N LYS A 56 -9.86 -1.90 -21.16
CA LYS A 56 -10.25 -1.50 -22.51
C LYS A 56 -11.77 -1.40 -22.72
N LYS A 57 -12.55 -2.15 -21.96
CA LYS A 57 -14.01 -2.17 -22.04
C LYS A 57 -14.66 -1.02 -21.27
N ASN A 58 -13.88 -0.30 -20.47
CA ASN A 58 -14.37 0.78 -19.61
C ASN A 58 -13.67 2.09 -19.97
N ASN A 59 -14.41 3.18 -19.92
CA ASN A 59 -13.89 4.52 -20.20
C ASN A 59 -13.42 5.20 -18.90
N TYR A 60 -12.41 4.65 -18.26
CA TYR A 60 -11.82 5.28 -17.08
C TYR A 60 -11.11 6.58 -17.44
N THR A 61 -11.39 7.61 -16.66
CA THR A 61 -10.74 8.92 -16.78
C THR A 61 -9.54 9.06 -15.85
N ILE A 62 -9.51 8.25 -14.78
CA ILE A 62 -8.42 8.16 -13.83
C ILE A 62 -8.12 6.68 -13.62
N PHE A 63 -6.84 6.32 -13.61
CA PHE A 63 -6.36 5.00 -13.24
C PHE A 63 -5.27 5.14 -12.19
N ILE A 64 -5.42 4.43 -11.07
CA ILE A 64 -4.50 4.48 -9.94
C ILE A 64 -3.79 3.15 -9.82
N ASN A 65 -2.46 3.18 -9.87
CA ASN A 65 -1.60 2.05 -9.52
C ASN A 65 -1.14 2.14 -8.07
N ASP A 66 -1.34 1.09 -7.33
CA ASP A 66 -0.66 0.86 -6.06
C ASP A 66 0.26 -0.36 -6.21
N ILE A 67 1.32 -0.17 -6.97
CA ILE A 67 2.30 -1.19 -7.37
C ILE A 67 3.69 -0.65 -7.05
N LEU A 68 4.45 -1.37 -6.22
CA LEU A 68 5.76 -0.94 -5.73
C LEU A 68 6.79 -0.70 -6.84
N THR A 69 6.70 -1.43 -7.95
CA THR A 69 7.66 -1.33 -9.05
C THR A 69 6.94 -1.54 -10.37
N THR A 70 6.63 -0.47 -11.08
CA THR A 70 6.08 -0.57 -12.45
C THR A 70 7.20 -0.62 -13.47
N THR A 71 6.97 -1.37 -14.54
CA THR A 71 7.88 -1.39 -15.70
C THR A 71 7.41 -0.41 -16.78
N ILE A 72 8.33 0.01 -17.65
CA ILE A 72 7.98 0.83 -18.81
C ILE A 72 6.95 0.13 -19.70
N ASP A 73 7.13 -1.18 -19.96
CA ASP A 73 6.23 -1.97 -20.81
C ASP A 73 4.81 -2.05 -20.24
N TYR A 74 4.68 -2.26 -18.92
CA TYR A 74 3.38 -2.20 -18.24
C TYR A 74 2.69 -0.86 -18.45
N MET A 75 3.42 0.24 -18.23
CA MET A 75 2.87 1.58 -18.35
C MET A 75 2.52 1.96 -19.80
N ILE A 76 3.31 1.51 -20.78
CA ILE A 76 2.97 1.65 -22.22
C ILE A 76 1.71 0.88 -22.55
N GLY A 77 1.58 -0.37 -22.10
CA GLY A 77 0.39 -1.18 -22.28
C GLY A 77 -0.86 -0.52 -21.66
N LEU A 78 -0.73 0.01 -20.46
CA LEU A 78 -1.81 0.73 -19.77
C LEU A 78 -2.24 2.00 -20.53
N ARG A 79 -1.27 2.79 -21.02
CA ARG A 79 -1.55 3.95 -21.87
C ARG A 79 -2.22 3.59 -23.19
N THR A 80 -1.89 2.41 -23.75
CA THR A 80 -2.49 1.94 -25.01
C THR A 80 -3.96 1.61 -24.81
N VAL A 81 -4.34 0.99 -23.69
CA VAL A 81 -5.74 0.62 -23.42
C VAL A 81 -6.56 1.74 -22.81
N LEU A 82 -5.91 2.72 -22.16
CA LEU A 82 -6.52 3.89 -21.52
C LEU A 82 -5.85 5.19 -21.99
N PRO A 83 -5.96 5.55 -23.29
CA PRO A 83 -5.20 6.67 -23.87
C PRO A 83 -5.55 8.04 -23.27
N ASN A 84 -6.75 8.21 -22.76
CA ASN A 84 -7.26 9.47 -22.22
C ASN A 84 -7.28 9.52 -20.68
N ALA A 85 -6.95 8.44 -20.01
CA ALA A 85 -6.94 8.39 -18.54
C ALA A 85 -5.71 9.11 -17.97
N LYS A 86 -5.90 9.78 -16.83
CA LYS A 86 -4.79 10.18 -15.97
C LYS A 86 -4.32 8.98 -15.17
N ILE A 87 -3.02 8.68 -15.26
CA ILE A 87 -2.41 7.57 -14.54
C ILE A 87 -1.63 8.10 -13.35
N ILE A 88 -2.02 7.66 -12.15
CA ILE A 88 -1.44 8.05 -10.88
C ILE A 88 -0.83 6.82 -10.22
N ASN A 89 0.43 6.90 -9.83
CA ASN A 89 1.10 5.80 -9.13
C ASN A 89 1.33 6.16 -7.65
N PHE A 90 1.15 5.19 -6.77
CA PHE A 90 1.46 5.30 -5.34
C PHE A 90 2.59 4.35 -4.97
N GLU A 91 3.59 4.86 -4.23
CA GLU A 91 4.74 4.11 -3.71
C GLU A 91 5.44 3.28 -4.80
N ASP A 92 5.64 3.88 -5.95
CA ASP A 92 6.27 3.26 -7.11
C ASP A 92 7.71 3.74 -7.26
N ASP A 93 8.67 2.82 -7.17
CA ASP A 93 10.10 3.04 -7.38
C ASP A 93 10.61 2.47 -8.72
N GLY A 94 9.69 2.00 -9.56
CA GLY A 94 10.02 1.38 -10.84
C GLY A 94 10.33 2.40 -11.94
N GLU A 95 10.96 1.92 -13.03
CA GLU A 95 11.25 2.71 -14.21
C GLU A 95 10.00 3.25 -14.94
N GLY A 96 8.85 2.63 -14.69
CA GLY A 96 7.57 3.02 -15.28
C GLY A 96 7.06 4.38 -14.82
N ILE A 97 7.56 4.96 -13.72
CA ILE A 97 7.15 6.26 -13.20
C ILE A 97 7.26 7.38 -14.24
N ILE A 98 8.20 7.28 -15.18
CA ILE A 98 8.38 8.26 -16.26
C ILE A 98 7.18 8.36 -17.22
N LYS A 99 6.29 7.39 -17.19
CA LYS A 99 5.06 7.33 -18.00
C LYS A 99 3.79 7.63 -17.19
N ALA A 100 3.90 7.84 -15.89
CA ALA A 100 2.78 8.29 -15.05
C ALA A 100 2.52 9.80 -15.21
N ASP A 101 1.28 10.24 -14.99
CA ASP A 101 0.96 11.68 -14.90
C ASP A 101 1.35 12.24 -13.53
N LEU A 102 1.17 11.46 -12.47
CA LEU A 102 1.54 11.79 -11.10
C LEU A 102 2.06 10.55 -10.36
N VAL A 103 3.01 10.76 -9.46
CA VAL A 103 3.53 9.71 -8.57
C VAL A 103 3.60 10.27 -7.15
N PHE A 104 3.06 9.54 -6.18
CA PHE A 104 3.13 9.89 -4.76
C PHE A 104 3.92 8.82 -4.00
N ASN A 105 5.08 9.20 -3.50
CA ASN A 105 6.04 8.32 -2.85
C ASN A 105 6.36 8.82 -1.43
N ALA A 106 5.53 8.48 -0.45
CA ALA A 106 5.74 8.89 0.94
C ALA A 106 6.96 8.19 1.58
N LEU A 107 7.29 6.99 1.12
CA LEU A 107 8.35 6.14 1.69
C LEU A 107 9.69 6.24 0.94
N PHE A 108 9.71 6.88 -0.22
CA PHE A 108 10.90 7.01 -1.05
C PHE A 108 11.43 8.44 -1.07
N HIS A 109 12.67 8.59 -1.50
CA HIS A 109 13.33 9.89 -1.58
C HIS A 109 12.85 10.69 -2.80
N GLU A 110 13.11 12.00 -2.76
CA GLU A 110 12.89 12.90 -3.88
C GLU A 110 13.66 12.43 -5.11
N THR A 111 13.07 12.67 -6.28
CA THR A 111 13.66 12.37 -7.59
C THR A 111 13.72 13.64 -8.44
N GLU A 112 14.44 13.59 -9.56
CA GLU A 112 14.52 14.70 -10.52
C GLU A 112 13.24 14.84 -11.37
N PHE A 113 12.31 13.91 -11.28
CA PHE A 113 11.08 13.91 -12.07
C PHE A 113 10.02 14.84 -11.47
N SER A 114 9.61 15.84 -12.20
CA SER A 114 8.66 16.88 -11.76
C SER A 114 7.26 16.34 -11.39
N GLN A 115 6.86 15.17 -11.91
CA GLN A 115 5.59 14.51 -11.59
C GLN A 115 5.65 13.67 -10.32
N VAL A 116 6.81 13.53 -9.67
CA VAL A 116 6.97 12.75 -8.44
C VAL A 116 6.91 13.66 -7.22
N TYR A 117 5.99 13.36 -6.34
CA TYR A 117 5.79 14.02 -5.06
C TYR A 117 6.24 13.06 -3.95
N ALA A 118 7.37 13.34 -3.32
CA ALA A 118 8.00 12.46 -2.34
C ALA A 118 7.99 13.06 -0.93
N GLY A 119 8.12 12.17 0.07
CA GLY A 119 8.22 12.51 1.49
C GLY A 119 6.95 12.29 2.30
N GLU A 120 7.11 12.35 3.62
CA GLU A 120 6.10 11.97 4.62
C GLU A 120 4.77 12.71 4.51
N LYS A 121 4.76 13.93 3.99
CA LYS A 121 3.55 14.74 3.81
C LYS A 121 2.56 14.15 2.80
N TYR A 122 3.00 13.19 2.00
CA TYR A 122 2.17 12.48 1.01
C TYR A 122 1.73 11.09 1.51
N TYR A 123 2.03 10.76 2.77
CA TYR A 123 1.60 9.50 3.37
C TYR A 123 0.08 9.46 3.51
N ILE A 124 -0.52 8.40 2.98
CA ILE A 124 -1.96 8.16 3.12
C ILE A 124 -2.20 7.41 4.43
N SER A 125 -2.77 8.13 5.38
CA SER A 125 -3.17 7.61 6.68
C SER A 125 -4.66 7.30 6.68
N GLY A 126 -5.04 6.20 7.31
CA GLY A 126 -6.45 5.90 7.54
C GLY A 126 -7.12 6.98 8.40
N LYS A 127 -8.34 7.37 8.07
CA LYS A 127 -9.13 8.40 8.78
C LYS A 127 -9.21 8.18 10.29
N THR A 128 -9.17 6.93 10.72
CA THR A 128 -9.21 6.56 12.13
C THR A 128 -8.08 7.21 12.93
N PHE A 129 -6.90 7.36 12.33
CA PHE A 129 -5.76 8.00 13.01
C PHE A 129 -5.95 9.49 13.30
N MET A 130 -6.85 10.16 12.57
CA MET A 130 -7.15 11.58 12.79
C MET A 130 -7.90 11.86 14.09
N PHE A 131 -8.46 10.81 14.72
CA PHE A 131 -9.22 10.92 15.97
C PHE A 131 -8.38 10.58 17.21
N TYR A 132 -7.13 10.18 17.04
CA TYR A 132 -6.24 9.88 18.16
C TYR A 132 -5.32 11.07 18.45
N GLU A 133 -5.24 11.41 19.72
CA GLU A 133 -4.23 12.37 20.19
C GLU A 133 -2.83 11.75 20.10
N PRO A 134 -1.80 12.55 19.80
CA PRO A 134 -0.42 12.09 19.85
C PRO A 134 -0.06 11.54 21.23
N ILE A 135 0.71 10.48 21.27
CA ILE A 135 1.19 9.92 22.54
C ILE A 135 2.21 10.88 23.18
N GLU A 136 2.14 11.00 24.50
CA GLU A 136 3.17 11.70 25.26
C GLU A 136 4.46 10.85 25.28
N ILE A 137 5.57 11.48 24.86
CA ILE A 137 6.90 10.85 24.93
C ILE A 137 7.37 10.87 26.37
N LYS A 138 7.74 9.70 26.91
CA LYS A 138 8.19 9.52 28.29
C LYS A 138 9.70 9.34 28.36
N ASP A 139 10.32 9.86 29.42
CA ASP A 139 11.77 9.76 29.67
C ASP A 139 12.25 8.32 29.90
N SER A 140 11.34 7.39 30.23
CA SER A 140 11.68 6.00 30.47
C SER A 140 10.76 5.05 29.72
N VAL A 141 11.34 4.04 29.09
CA VAL A 141 10.62 2.97 28.41
C VAL A 141 10.15 1.94 29.43
N LYS A 142 8.86 1.67 29.49
CA LYS A 142 8.26 0.58 30.27
C LYS A 142 7.46 -0.42 29.41
N ARG A 143 6.89 0.07 28.31
CA ARG A 143 6.14 -0.74 27.38
C ARG A 143 6.79 -0.67 26.01
N VAL A 144 6.94 -1.83 25.37
CA VAL A 144 7.53 -1.98 24.02
C VAL A 144 6.51 -2.66 23.14
N PHE A 145 6.09 -1.99 22.08
CA PHE A 145 5.23 -2.56 21.05
C PHE A 145 6.11 -3.09 19.90
N ILE A 146 5.86 -4.32 19.48
CA ILE A 146 6.62 -5.00 18.43
C ILE A 146 5.65 -5.53 17.38
N SER A 147 5.86 -5.13 16.12
CA SER A 147 5.11 -5.64 14.98
C SER A 147 5.98 -5.64 13.72
N PHE A 148 5.93 -6.72 12.96
CA PHE A 148 6.62 -6.88 11.67
C PHE A 148 5.63 -6.94 10.50
N GLY A 149 4.48 -6.26 10.67
CA GLY A 149 3.41 -6.20 9.68
C GLY A 149 2.59 -7.49 9.62
N GLY A 150 1.71 -7.55 8.64
CA GLY A 150 0.68 -8.63 8.54
C GLY A 150 1.18 -9.94 7.95
N ALA A 151 2.44 -10.12 7.64
CA ALA A 151 2.94 -11.34 7.01
C ALA A 151 4.24 -11.89 7.62
N ASP A 152 5.04 -11.06 8.25
CA ASP A 152 6.35 -11.38 8.88
C ASP A 152 7.14 -12.48 8.12
N PRO A 153 7.49 -12.30 6.84
CA PRO A 153 8.04 -13.36 6.01
C PRO A 153 9.42 -13.85 6.45
N GLN A 154 10.09 -13.07 7.30
CA GLN A 154 11.40 -13.39 7.87
C GLN A 154 11.33 -14.00 9.27
N ASN A 155 10.10 -14.18 9.80
CA ASN A 155 9.85 -14.69 11.14
C ASN A 155 10.62 -13.92 12.25
N TYR A 156 10.63 -12.59 12.13
CA TYR A 156 11.28 -11.74 13.13
C TYR A 156 10.56 -11.78 14.48
N SER A 157 9.22 -11.99 14.48
CA SER A 157 8.43 -12.12 15.71
C SER A 157 8.97 -13.22 16.62
N ASP A 158 9.22 -14.42 16.09
CA ASP A 158 9.76 -15.55 16.83
C ASP A 158 11.17 -15.27 17.36
N ARG A 159 12.00 -14.64 16.51
CA ARG A 159 13.38 -14.29 16.91
C ARG A 159 13.39 -13.31 18.07
N ILE A 160 12.54 -12.30 18.05
CA ILE A 160 12.42 -11.32 19.13
C ILE A 160 11.81 -11.96 20.38
N LEU A 161 10.78 -12.79 20.26
CA LEU A 161 10.20 -13.50 21.40
C LEU A 161 11.28 -14.30 22.16
N ASN A 162 12.14 -15.02 21.44
CA ASN A 162 13.24 -15.75 22.04
C ASN A 162 14.29 -14.87 22.73
N MET A 163 14.39 -13.60 22.33
CA MET A 163 15.31 -12.64 22.97
C MET A 163 14.71 -12.04 24.25
N ILE A 164 13.45 -11.62 24.20
CA ILE A 164 12.82 -10.86 25.30
C ILE A 164 12.42 -11.70 26.53
N ILE A 165 12.45 -13.02 26.42
CA ILE A 165 12.22 -13.92 27.59
C ILE A 165 13.39 -13.94 28.56
N LYS A 166 14.54 -13.33 28.22
CA LYS A 166 15.72 -13.30 29.09
C LYS A 166 15.47 -12.46 30.33
N PRO A 167 16.11 -12.80 31.49
CA PRO A 167 15.90 -12.11 32.75
C PRO A 167 16.16 -10.60 32.73
N GLU A 168 17.06 -10.15 31.86
CA GLU A 168 17.43 -8.74 31.70
C GLU A 168 16.26 -7.85 31.24
N TYR A 169 15.27 -8.45 30.57
CA TYR A 169 14.08 -7.73 30.06
C TYR A 169 12.84 -7.83 30.93
N LYS A 170 12.93 -8.51 32.10
CA LYS A 170 11.77 -8.78 32.99
C LYS A 170 11.00 -7.52 33.46
N ASN A 171 11.64 -6.35 33.44
CA ASN A 171 11.05 -5.11 33.90
C ASN A 171 10.28 -4.35 32.80
N TYR A 172 10.29 -4.88 31.57
CA TYR A 172 9.56 -4.31 30.43
C TYR A 172 8.29 -5.11 30.16
N HIS A 173 7.25 -4.39 29.73
CA HIS A 173 6.02 -5.00 29.24
C HIS A 173 6.06 -5.02 27.71
N PHE A 174 6.11 -6.21 27.13
CA PHE A 174 6.12 -6.37 25.67
C PHE A 174 4.73 -6.70 25.16
N ILE A 175 4.34 -6.02 24.07
CA ILE A 175 3.14 -6.33 23.29
C ILE A 175 3.63 -6.72 21.91
N VAL A 176 3.48 -7.99 21.55
CA VAL A 176 3.93 -8.52 20.25
C VAL A 176 2.71 -8.86 19.42
N VAL A 177 2.62 -8.23 18.25
CA VAL A 177 1.56 -8.53 17.27
C VAL A 177 2.14 -9.46 16.21
N LEU A 178 1.54 -10.63 16.11
CA LEU A 178 1.91 -11.63 15.11
C LEU A 178 1.19 -11.35 13.80
N GLY A 179 1.90 -11.55 12.70
CA GLY A 179 1.38 -11.41 11.34
C GLY A 179 0.63 -12.63 10.83
#